data_49578069f687fadb27cc3e8fbdd9962e
#
_entry.id   49578069f687fadb27cc3e8fbdd9962e
#
_cell.length_a   1.000
_cell.length_b   1.000
_cell.length_c   1.000
_cell.angle_alpha   90.00
_cell.angle_beta   90.00
_cell.angle_gamma   90.00
#
_symmetry.space_group_name_H-M   'P 1'
#
loop_
_entity.id
_entity.type
_entity.pdbx_description
1 polymer ?
#
loop_
_entity_poly.entity_id
_entity_poly.type
_entity_poly.pdbx_seq_one_letter_code
_entity_poly.pdbx_strand_id
1 'polypeptide(L)'
;MKSIGIIEKLKGLSKQELVLLAVILSIFLPFYIFVIIFIAYLIGLIFTGEMKGILKRLSHHSILLLFIGYSGVISLLAQNVMGMVSTLGMFLFAIFFYYYQAHLTPKFFRLVLQSVMSLSVLASVFAALEHFQIVKKFDYTFLSPKMQVWH
;
A
#
# COMPACT_ATOMS: atom_id res chain seq x y z
N MET A 1 1.27 20.32 24.98
CA MET A 1 1.35 20.19 23.49
C MET A 1 0.11 19.48 23.00
N LYS A 2 -0.70 20.10 22.13
CA LYS A 2 -2.09 19.73 21.83
C LYS A 2 -2.20 18.45 21.01
N SER A 3 -2.59 17.34 21.63
CA SER A 3 -3.03 16.09 20.96
C SER A 3 -4.38 16.23 20.21
N ILE A 4 -4.99 17.39 20.29
CA ILE A 4 -6.27 17.75 19.66
C ILE A 4 -6.19 17.76 18.11
N GLY A 5 -4.98 17.90 17.54
CA GLY A 5 -4.82 18.15 16.12
C GLY A 5 -5.10 16.97 15.17
N ILE A 6 -4.88 15.70 15.57
CA ILE A 6 -4.99 14.55 14.66
C ILE A 6 -6.45 14.11 14.51
N ILE A 7 -7.19 14.01 15.61
CA ILE A 7 -8.60 13.59 15.58
C ILE A 7 -9.47 14.60 14.82
N GLU A 8 -9.23 15.91 15.00
CA GLU A 8 -9.92 16.94 14.22
C GLU A 8 -9.56 16.92 12.75
N LYS A 9 -8.30 16.64 12.41
CA LYS A 9 -7.87 16.49 11.00
C LYS A 9 -8.54 15.28 10.33
N LEU A 10 -8.73 14.17 11.06
CA LEU A 10 -9.41 12.97 10.57
C LEU A 10 -10.92 13.18 10.38
N LYS A 11 -11.58 13.93 11.26
CA LYS A 11 -13.02 14.25 11.14
C LYS A 11 -13.39 15.03 9.88
N GLY A 12 -12.43 15.68 9.24
CA GLY A 12 -12.67 16.46 8.01
C GLY A 12 -12.34 15.71 6.73
N LEU A 13 -12.04 14.40 6.78
CA LEU A 13 -11.75 13.56 5.62
C LEU A 13 -13.02 12.88 5.11
N SER A 14 -13.10 12.70 3.79
CA SER A 14 -14.12 11.84 3.18
C SER A 14 -13.90 10.37 3.55
N LYS A 15 -14.93 9.54 3.39
CA LYS A 15 -14.83 8.09 3.61
C LYS A 15 -13.74 7.47 2.72
N GLN A 16 -13.64 7.92 1.48
CA GLN A 16 -12.65 7.45 0.51
C GLN A 16 -11.22 7.81 0.94
N GLU A 17 -11.00 9.04 1.42
CA GLU A 17 -9.71 9.48 1.94
C GLU A 17 -9.31 8.69 3.19
N LEU A 18 -10.25 8.35 4.08
CA LEU A 18 -9.97 7.53 5.26
C LEU A 18 -9.55 6.11 4.88
N VAL A 19 -10.25 5.49 3.92
CA VAL A 19 -9.89 4.16 3.42
C VAL A 19 -8.51 4.18 2.77
N LEU A 20 -8.23 5.16 1.92
CA LEU A 20 -6.91 5.34 1.30
C LEU A 20 -5.80 5.52 2.34
N LEU A 21 -6.06 6.35 3.37
CA LEU A 21 -5.11 6.55 4.46
C LEU A 21 -4.82 5.23 5.18
N ALA A 22 -5.84 4.44 5.49
CA ALA A 22 -5.68 3.14 6.14
C ALA A 22 -4.84 2.18 5.29
N VAL A 23 -5.07 2.12 3.97
CA VAL A 23 -4.28 1.31 3.04
C VAL A 23 -2.83 1.78 3.00
N ILE A 24 -2.57 3.08 2.92
CA ILE A 24 -1.20 3.62 2.90
C ILE A 24 -0.49 3.31 4.21
N LEU A 25 -1.14 3.52 5.35
CA LEU A 25 -0.52 3.27 6.65
C LEU A 25 -0.31 1.77 6.92
N SER A 26 -1.09 0.90 6.29
CA SER A 26 -0.91 -0.54 6.42
C SER A 26 0.41 -1.07 5.85
N ILE A 27 1.13 -0.27 5.02
CA ILE A 27 2.48 -0.60 4.54
C ILE A 27 3.48 -0.76 5.70
N PHE A 28 3.24 -0.08 6.83
CA PHE A 28 4.07 -0.20 8.04
C PHE A 28 3.71 -1.41 8.91
N LEU A 29 2.68 -2.17 8.54
CA LEU A 29 2.28 -3.40 9.22
C LEU A 29 2.98 -4.62 8.58
N PRO A 30 3.01 -5.77 9.26
CA PRO A 30 3.49 -7.01 8.67
C PRO A 30 2.84 -7.28 7.30
N PHE A 31 3.64 -7.77 6.36
CA PHE A 31 3.26 -7.92 4.95
C PHE A 31 1.90 -8.62 4.74
N TYR A 32 1.62 -9.68 5.50
CA TYR A 32 0.35 -10.41 5.39
C TYR A 32 -0.87 -9.57 5.80
N ILE A 33 -0.73 -8.66 6.79
CA ILE A 33 -1.80 -7.75 7.19
C ILE A 33 -2.03 -6.70 6.11
N PHE A 34 -0.95 -6.13 5.55
CA PHE A 34 -1.04 -5.23 4.41
C PHE A 34 -1.79 -5.88 3.23
N VAL A 35 -1.43 -7.12 2.87
CA VAL A 35 -2.08 -7.85 1.77
C VAL A 35 -3.57 -8.03 2.02
N ILE A 36 -3.98 -8.42 3.24
CA ILE A 36 -5.39 -8.59 3.60
C ILE A 36 -6.15 -7.25 3.45
N ILE A 37 -5.60 -6.16 4.00
CA ILE A 37 -6.21 -4.83 3.92
C ILE A 37 -6.31 -4.38 2.46
N PHE A 38 -5.26 -4.61 1.68
CA PHE A 38 -5.22 -4.24 0.27
C PHE A 38 -6.23 -5.03 -0.58
N ILE A 39 -6.37 -6.33 -0.34
CA ILE A 39 -7.39 -7.16 -1.00
C ILE A 39 -8.80 -6.70 -0.61
N ALA A 40 -9.06 -6.46 0.67
CA ALA A 40 -10.34 -5.95 1.15
C ALA A 40 -10.69 -4.60 0.50
N TYR A 41 -9.71 -3.71 0.33
CA TYR A 41 -9.85 -2.47 -0.39
C TYR A 41 -10.24 -2.68 -1.86
N LEU A 42 -9.55 -3.56 -2.59
CA LEU A 42 -9.87 -3.87 -3.99
C LEU A 42 -11.28 -4.44 -4.14
N ILE A 43 -11.68 -5.34 -3.26
CA ILE A 43 -13.04 -5.89 -3.19
C ILE A 43 -14.04 -4.74 -2.96
N GLY A 44 -13.76 -3.81 -2.05
CA GLY A 44 -14.57 -2.62 -1.81
C GLY A 44 -14.77 -1.78 -3.06
N LEU A 45 -13.71 -1.55 -3.87
CA LEU A 45 -13.81 -0.82 -5.14
C LEU A 45 -14.71 -1.51 -6.18
N ILE A 46 -14.75 -2.83 -6.17
CA ILE A 46 -15.64 -3.61 -7.05
C ILE A 46 -17.09 -3.40 -6.62
N PHE A 47 -17.38 -3.55 -5.33
CA PHE A 47 -18.74 -3.42 -4.80
C PHE A 47 -19.30 -2.00 -4.90
N THR A 48 -18.47 -0.98 -4.78
CA THR A 48 -18.90 0.43 -4.94
C THR A 48 -19.05 0.83 -6.41
N GLY A 49 -18.61 -0.01 -7.35
CA GLY A 49 -18.65 0.27 -8.78
C GLY A 49 -17.58 1.27 -9.26
N GLU A 50 -16.72 1.76 -8.36
CA GLU A 50 -15.67 2.73 -8.67
C GLU A 50 -14.56 2.14 -9.56
N MET A 51 -14.40 0.81 -9.52
CA MET A 51 -13.45 0.07 -10.36
C MET A 51 -13.60 0.39 -11.85
N LYS A 52 -14.84 0.50 -12.36
CA LYS A 52 -15.09 0.82 -13.78
C LYS A 52 -14.53 2.18 -14.17
N GLY A 53 -14.69 3.18 -13.30
CA GLY A 53 -14.14 4.53 -13.53
C GLY A 53 -12.61 4.54 -13.55
N ILE A 54 -11.98 3.77 -12.66
CA ILE A 54 -10.52 3.63 -12.59
C ILE A 54 -9.98 2.95 -13.84
N LEU A 55 -10.57 1.83 -14.26
CA LEU A 55 -10.17 1.09 -15.46
C LEU A 55 -10.32 1.94 -16.72
N LYS A 56 -11.40 2.75 -16.82
CA LYS A 56 -11.57 3.71 -17.91
C LYS A 56 -10.46 4.76 -17.92
N ARG A 57 -10.04 5.29 -16.77
CA ARG A 57 -8.91 6.24 -16.69
C ARG A 57 -7.59 5.55 -17.06
N LEU A 58 -7.36 4.35 -16.56
CA LEU A 58 -6.18 3.56 -16.84
C LEU A 58 -6.06 3.24 -18.32
N SER A 59 -7.17 2.98 -19.03
CA SER A 59 -7.18 2.71 -20.48
C SER A 59 -6.69 3.88 -21.33
N HIS A 60 -6.73 5.12 -20.84
CA HIS A 60 -6.15 6.28 -21.52
C HIS A 60 -4.62 6.34 -21.46
N HIS A 61 -4.01 5.54 -20.58
CA HIS A 61 -2.55 5.45 -20.41
C HIS A 61 -2.01 4.18 -21.08
N SER A 62 -2.16 4.11 -22.42
CA SER A 62 -1.81 2.96 -23.25
C SER A 62 -0.36 2.49 -23.05
N ILE A 63 0.59 3.40 -22.86
CA ILE A 63 2.01 3.05 -22.65
C ILE A 63 2.19 2.21 -21.37
N LEU A 64 1.53 2.60 -20.27
CA LEU A 64 1.60 1.85 -19.01
C LEU A 64 0.97 0.46 -19.17
N LEU A 65 -0.19 0.37 -19.83
CA LEU A 65 -0.85 -0.91 -20.08
C LEU A 65 -0.04 -1.81 -21.02
N LEU A 66 0.57 -1.24 -22.06
CA LEU A 66 1.47 -1.97 -22.94
C LEU A 66 2.68 -2.52 -22.19
N PHE A 67 3.28 -1.72 -21.31
CA PHE A 67 4.41 -2.16 -20.48
C PHE A 67 4.01 -3.32 -19.55
N ILE A 68 2.89 -3.18 -18.83
CA ILE A 68 2.37 -4.23 -17.95
C ILE A 68 2.02 -5.48 -18.75
N GLY A 69 1.32 -5.33 -19.89
CA GLY A 69 0.94 -6.44 -20.76
C GLY A 69 2.16 -7.16 -21.35
N TYR A 70 3.14 -6.41 -21.84
CA TYR A 70 4.39 -6.97 -22.35
C TYR A 70 5.16 -7.75 -21.29
N SER A 71 5.31 -7.18 -20.09
CA SER A 71 5.95 -7.86 -18.95
C SER A 71 5.22 -9.16 -18.58
N GLY A 72 3.88 -9.14 -18.63
CA GLY A 72 3.06 -10.33 -18.35
C GLY A 72 3.26 -11.42 -19.41
N VAL A 73 3.24 -11.06 -20.68
CA VAL A 73 3.45 -12.02 -21.79
C VAL A 73 4.85 -12.65 -21.68
N ILE A 74 5.90 -11.85 -21.47
CA ILE A 74 7.25 -12.39 -21.33
C ILE A 74 7.35 -13.31 -20.12
N SER A 75 6.75 -12.92 -18.97
CA SER A 75 6.77 -13.74 -17.77
C SER A 75 6.05 -15.07 -17.95
N LEU A 76 4.95 -15.09 -18.72
CA LEU A 76 4.23 -16.30 -19.09
C LEU A 76 5.06 -17.20 -20.00
N LEU A 77 5.64 -16.64 -21.07
CA LEU A 77 6.45 -17.39 -22.02
C LEU A 77 7.70 -17.98 -21.35
N ALA A 78 8.30 -17.25 -20.43
CA ALA A 78 9.46 -17.69 -19.66
C ALA A 78 9.09 -18.62 -18.48
N GLN A 79 7.81 -18.92 -18.27
CA GLN A 79 7.31 -19.69 -17.12
C GLN A 79 7.79 -19.13 -15.78
N ASN A 80 8.03 -17.81 -15.72
CA ASN A 80 8.54 -17.12 -14.54
C ASN A 80 7.39 -16.72 -13.62
N VAL A 81 7.10 -17.54 -12.62
CA VAL A 81 6.02 -17.30 -11.64
C VAL A 81 6.22 -15.98 -10.90
N MET A 82 7.46 -15.66 -10.49
CA MET A 82 7.76 -14.38 -9.80
C MET A 82 7.53 -13.18 -10.71
N GLY A 83 7.86 -13.29 -12.00
CA GLY A 83 7.56 -12.27 -13.00
C GLY A 83 6.06 -12.05 -13.18
N MET A 84 5.25 -13.12 -13.19
CA MET A 84 3.79 -13.03 -13.25
C MET A 84 3.21 -12.35 -12.01
N VAL A 85 3.67 -12.72 -10.81
CA VAL A 85 3.25 -12.08 -9.55
C VAL A 85 3.63 -10.60 -9.53
N SER A 86 4.84 -10.25 -9.98
CA SER A 86 5.29 -8.86 -10.07
C SER A 86 4.45 -8.05 -11.04
N THR A 87 4.12 -8.62 -12.21
CA THR A 87 3.25 -7.98 -13.21
C THR A 87 1.84 -7.71 -12.66
N LEU A 88 1.26 -8.71 -11.98
CA LEU A 88 -0.01 -8.54 -11.29
C LEU A 88 0.08 -7.44 -10.22
N GLY A 89 1.15 -7.43 -9.43
CA GLY A 89 1.43 -6.39 -8.44
C GLY A 89 1.48 -4.99 -9.06
N MET A 90 2.17 -4.83 -10.19
CA MET A 90 2.22 -3.55 -10.93
C MET A 90 0.82 -3.10 -11.38
N PHE A 91 0.00 -4.02 -11.89
CA PHE A 91 -1.36 -3.72 -12.32
C PHE A 91 -2.24 -3.27 -11.15
N LEU A 92 -2.19 -4.00 -10.04
CA LEU A 92 -2.95 -3.66 -8.83
C LEU A 92 -2.48 -2.33 -8.22
N PHE A 93 -1.17 -2.07 -8.25
CA PHE A 93 -0.61 -0.78 -7.83
C PHE A 93 -1.06 0.37 -8.73
N ALA A 94 -1.14 0.15 -10.06
CA ALA A 94 -1.67 1.15 -10.96
C ALA A 94 -3.14 1.50 -10.63
N ILE A 95 -4.00 0.50 -10.35
CA ILE A 95 -5.37 0.71 -9.89
C ILE A 95 -5.40 1.57 -8.63
N PHE A 96 -4.59 1.23 -7.64
CA PHE A 96 -4.48 1.99 -6.39
C PHE A 96 -4.04 3.43 -6.65
N PHE A 97 -3.02 3.63 -7.46
CA PHE A 97 -2.47 4.95 -7.77
C PHE A 97 -3.50 5.86 -8.47
N TYR A 98 -4.24 5.34 -9.45
CA TYR A 98 -5.28 6.10 -10.14
C TYR A 98 -6.45 6.45 -9.23
N TYR A 99 -6.82 5.55 -8.31
CA TYR A 99 -7.83 5.85 -7.30
C TYR A 99 -7.35 6.93 -6.32
N TYR A 100 -6.12 6.80 -5.84
CA TYR A 100 -5.48 7.79 -4.98
C TYR A 100 -5.44 9.17 -5.65
N GLN A 101 -5.00 9.24 -6.89
CA GLN A 101 -4.94 10.49 -7.65
C GLN A 101 -6.32 11.14 -7.82
N ALA A 102 -7.37 10.34 -7.99
CA ALA A 102 -8.73 10.86 -8.13
C ALA A 102 -9.28 11.52 -6.86
N HIS A 103 -8.79 11.10 -5.68
CA HIS A 103 -9.22 11.59 -4.37
C HIS A 103 -8.15 12.44 -3.67
N LEU A 104 -7.09 12.81 -4.40
CA LEU A 104 -5.98 13.60 -3.87
C LEU A 104 -6.40 15.06 -3.67
N THR A 105 -6.65 15.44 -2.41
CA THR A 105 -6.80 16.84 -2.03
C THR A 105 -5.49 17.35 -1.39
N PRO A 106 -5.17 18.66 -1.47
CA PRO A 106 -3.98 19.21 -0.83
C PRO A 106 -3.92 18.95 0.69
N LYS A 107 -5.10 18.93 1.33
CA LYS A 107 -5.25 18.63 2.75
C LYS A 107 -4.91 17.16 3.04
N PHE A 108 -5.47 16.24 2.25
CA PHE A 108 -5.24 14.81 2.36
C PHE A 108 -3.77 14.47 2.07
N PHE A 109 -3.19 15.01 0.99
CA PHE A 109 -1.78 14.82 0.67
C PHE A 109 -0.85 15.21 1.81
N ARG A 110 -1.07 16.40 2.41
CA ARG A 110 -0.27 16.86 3.55
C ARG A 110 -0.40 15.91 4.76
N LEU A 111 -1.61 15.40 5.02
CA LEU A 111 -1.83 14.45 6.10
C LEU A 111 -1.11 13.13 5.85
N VAL A 112 -1.22 12.57 4.64
CA VAL A 112 -0.50 11.34 4.24
C VAL A 112 1.00 11.53 4.43
N LEU A 113 1.55 12.63 3.90
CA LEU A 113 2.99 12.92 4.01
C LEU A 113 3.43 13.00 5.47
N GLN A 114 2.70 13.75 6.30
CA GLN A 114 3.00 13.86 7.74
C GLN A 114 2.93 12.51 8.45
N SER A 115 1.92 11.68 8.14
CA SER A 115 1.75 10.36 8.76
C SER A 115 2.87 9.40 8.35
N VAL A 116 3.19 9.34 7.06
CA VAL A 116 4.27 8.48 6.54
C VAL A 116 5.62 8.90 7.12
N MET A 117 5.94 10.20 7.13
CA MET A 117 7.18 10.69 7.73
C MET A 117 7.28 10.36 9.22
N SER A 118 6.20 10.57 9.98
CA SER A 118 6.19 10.25 11.42
C SER A 118 6.39 8.75 11.68
N LEU A 119 5.72 7.89 10.91
CA LEU A 119 5.86 6.44 11.04
C LEU A 119 7.24 5.96 10.58
N SER A 120 7.81 6.55 9.52
CA SER A 120 9.17 6.24 9.08
C SER A 120 10.22 6.58 10.15
N VAL A 121 10.08 7.72 10.81
CA VAL A 121 10.95 8.10 11.93
C VAL A 121 10.80 7.10 13.08
N LEU A 122 9.57 6.76 13.46
CA LEU A 122 9.32 5.76 14.52
C LEU A 122 9.91 4.39 14.16
N ALA A 123 9.71 3.93 12.93
CA ALA A 123 10.27 2.68 12.45
C ALA A 123 11.82 2.70 12.47
N SER A 124 12.44 3.81 12.06
CA SER A 124 13.90 3.98 12.11
C SER A 124 14.44 3.96 13.54
N VAL A 125 13.76 4.63 14.47
CA VAL A 125 14.12 4.59 15.90
C VAL A 125 14.00 3.17 16.45
N PHE A 126 12.91 2.47 16.12
CA PHE A 126 12.71 1.09 16.55
C PHE A 126 13.80 0.16 15.99
N ALA A 127 14.12 0.28 14.69
CA ALA A 127 15.18 -0.49 14.07
C ALA A 127 16.57 -0.22 14.70
N ALA A 128 16.85 1.03 15.07
CA ALA A 128 18.07 1.38 15.80
C ALA A 128 18.11 0.73 17.19
N LEU A 129 17.00 0.79 17.95
CA LEU A 129 16.92 0.14 19.26
C LEU A 129 17.09 -1.38 19.19
N GLU A 130 16.56 -2.00 18.12
CA GLU A 130 16.74 -3.42 17.85
C GLU A 130 18.20 -3.74 17.47
N HIS A 131 18.82 -2.90 16.64
CA HIS A 131 20.22 -3.05 16.26
C HIS A 131 21.17 -2.99 17.47
N PHE A 132 20.94 -2.07 18.40
CA PHE A 132 21.69 -1.95 19.63
C PHE A 132 21.29 -2.96 20.70
N GLN A 133 20.41 -3.90 20.41
CA GLN A 133 19.91 -4.94 21.34
C GLN A 133 19.23 -4.38 22.60
N ILE A 134 18.80 -3.12 22.57
CA ILE A 134 18.05 -2.49 23.69
C ILE A 134 16.64 -3.09 23.77
N VAL A 135 16.05 -3.41 22.62
CA VAL A 135 14.80 -4.15 22.50
C VAL A 135 15.12 -5.52 21.88
N LYS A 136 14.64 -6.59 22.51
CA LYS A 136 14.80 -7.95 21.96
C LYS A 136 14.12 -7.99 20.61
N LYS A 137 14.78 -8.61 19.61
CA LYS A 137 14.17 -8.94 18.31
C LYS A 137 12.79 -9.52 18.54
N PHE A 138 11.80 -8.93 17.87
CA PHE A 138 10.45 -9.49 17.84
C PHE A 138 10.57 -10.84 17.13
N ASP A 139 10.45 -11.91 17.89
CA ASP A 139 10.60 -13.27 17.34
C ASP A 139 9.29 -13.67 16.66
N TYR A 140 9.24 -13.49 15.34
CA TYR A 140 8.11 -13.89 14.49
C TYR A 140 8.03 -15.42 14.28
N THR A 141 8.71 -16.20 15.13
CA THR A 141 8.78 -17.67 15.01
C THR A 141 7.42 -18.35 15.03
N PHE A 142 6.38 -17.72 15.57
CA PHE A 142 5.02 -18.27 15.55
C PHE A 142 4.38 -18.28 14.15
N LEU A 143 4.93 -17.54 13.16
CA LEU A 143 4.37 -17.42 11.82
C LEU A 143 4.98 -18.36 10.77
N SER A 144 6.04 -19.05 11.07
CA SER A 144 6.77 -20.07 10.27
C SER A 144 8.26 -19.73 10.16
N PRO A 145 9.16 -20.71 10.39
CA PRO A 145 10.60 -20.54 10.18
C PRO A 145 10.98 -20.13 8.75
N LYS A 146 10.11 -20.40 7.76
CA LYS A 146 10.32 -20.06 6.35
C LYS A 146 10.08 -18.60 6.03
N MET A 147 9.42 -17.82 6.90
CA MET A 147 9.25 -16.37 6.72
C MET A 147 10.42 -15.52 7.23
N GLN A 148 11.40 -16.12 7.90
CA GLN A 148 12.62 -15.43 8.39
C GLN A 148 13.61 -15.08 7.26
N VAL A 149 13.38 -15.56 6.04
CA VAL A 149 14.32 -15.40 4.90
C VAL A 149 14.16 -14.05 4.17
N TRP A 150 13.26 -13.16 4.61
CA TRP A 150 12.95 -11.90 3.93
C TRP A 150 13.41 -10.64 4.71
N HIS A 151 14.49 -10.76 5.48
CA HIS A 151 15.15 -9.61 6.11
C HIS A 151 16.57 -9.45 5.58
#